data_c958c97601ceb13dd4c6af4278e7dd50
#
_entry.id   c958c97601ceb13dd4c6af4278e7dd50
#
_cell.length_a   1.000
_cell.length_b   1.000
_cell.length_c   1.000
_cell.angle_alpha   90.00
_cell.angle_beta   90.00
_cell.angle_gamma   90.00
#
_symmetry.space_group_name_H-M   'P 1'
#
loop_
_entity.id
_entity.type
_entity.pdbx_description
1 polymer ?
#
loop_
_entity_poly.entity_id
_entity_poly.type
_entity_poly.pdbx_seq_one_letter_code
_entity_poly.pdbx_strand_id
1 'polypeptide(L)'
;VLYVHESIVDSFNKLFTKAVDNLAFGMPWEDTFLTPLPEKSKPEYIQELISDASKYGAKVINKKGGELSDNFSFPAVLYPVNSKMRLFHEEQFGPIIPIIPYTDIEMPLDDMAASNYGQQVSLFGENIDDLGPLIDALANLVCRVNLNSACQRGPDVYPFAGRKNSAVSTLSVYD
;
A
#
# COMPACT_ATOMS: atom_id res chain seq x y z
N VAL A 1 0.50 0.12 2.65
CA VAL A 1 1.82 -0.38 3.10
C VAL A 1 1.97 -1.85 2.75
N LEU A 2 3.19 -2.30 2.50
CA LEU A 2 3.54 -3.69 2.26
C LEU A 2 4.46 -4.18 3.39
N TYR A 3 4.01 -5.17 4.15
CA TYR A 3 4.84 -5.87 5.11
C TYR A 3 5.46 -7.07 4.43
N VAL A 4 6.78 -7.18 4.45
CA VAL A 4 7.53 -8.25 3.77
C VAL A 4 8.49 -8.90 4.75
N HIS A 5 8.40 -10.22 4.92
CA HIS A 5 9.26 -10.95 5.83
C HIS A 5 10.74 -10.85 5.39
N GLU A 6 11.67 -10.66 6.34
CA GLU A 6 13.09 -10.42 6.06
C GLU A 6 13.74 -11.53 5.24
N SER A 7 13.29 -12.78 5.38
CA SER A 7 13.84 -13.90 4.62
C SER A 7 13.64 -13.82 3.11
N ILE A 8 12.65 -13.02 2.65
CA ILE A 8 12.30 -12.89 1.22
C ILE A 8 12.40 -11.45 0.71
N VAL A 9 12.67 -10.47 1.56
CA VAL A 9 12.56 -9.05 1.21
C VAL A 9 13.45 -8.65 0.05
N ASP A 10 14.67 -9.18 -0.04
CA ASP A 10 15.60 -8.85 -1.13
C ASP A 10 15.10 -9.36 -2.48
N SER A 11 14.62 -10.61 -2.51
CA SER A 11 14.05 -11.20 -3.74
C SER A 11 12.74 -10.52 -4.12
N PHE A 12 11.90 -10.20 -3.15
CA PHE A 12 10.67 -9.46 -3.34
C PHE A 12 10.97 -8.07 -3.93
N ASN A 13 11.84 -7.29 -3.31
CA ASN A 13 12.20 -5.94 -3.76
C ASN A 13 12.70 -5.95 -5.20
N LYS A 14 13.55 -6.93 -5.55
CA LYS A 14 14.10 -7.07 -6.91
C LYS A 14 13.00 -7.32 -7.95
N LEU A 15 12.04 -8.20 -7.65
CA LEU A 15 10.95 -8.53 -8.58
C LEU A 15 9.91 -7.41 -8.63
N PHE A 16 9.56 -6.86 -7.47
CA PHE A 16 8.55 -5.83 -7.35
C PHE A 16 8.98 -4.53 -8.02
N THR A 17 10.21 -4.05 -7.78
CA THR A 17 10.71 -2.84 -8.44
C THR A 17 10.78 -3.00 -9.95
N LYS A 18 11.16 -4.19 -10.44
CA LYS A 18 11.12 -4.48 -11.88
C LYS A 18 9.70 -4.42 -12.45
N ALA A 19 8.72 -4.94 -11.73
CA ALA A 19 7.33 -4.88 -12.15
C ALA A 19 6.83 -3.42 -12.17
N VAL A 20 7.11 -2.64 -11.13
CA VAL A 20 6.73 -1.22 -11.04
C VAL A 20 7.40 -0.38 -12.16
N ASP A 21 8.68 -0.61 -12.43
CA ASP A 21 9.42 0.11 -13.48
C ASP A 21 8.91 -0.19 -14.90
N ASN A 22 8.18 -1.29 -15.08
CA ASN A 22 7.58 -1.67 -16.37
C ASN A 22 6.12 -1.23 -16.54
N LEU A 23 5.53 -0.54 -15.56
CA LEU A 23 4.17 -0.02 -15.70
C LEU A 23 4.09 1.01 -16.81
N ALA A 24 3.10 0.87 -17.68
CA ALA A 24 2.86 1.80 -18.76
C ALA A 24 2.22 3.10 -18.24
N PHE A 25 2.72 4.22 -18.73
CA PHE A 25 2.22 5.57 -18.46
C PHE A 25 1.50 6.12 -19.68
N GLY A 26 0.45 6.87 -19.48
CA GLY A 26 -0.26 7.51 -20.55
C GLY A 26 -1.49 8.26 -20.08
N MET A 27 -2.30 8.70 -21.03
CA MET A 27 -3.54 9.42 -20.75
C MET A 27 -4.67 8.42 -20.44
N PRO A 28 -5.74 8.83 -19.72
CA PRO A 28 -6.81 7.93 -19.30
C PRO A 28 -7.55 7.18 -20.43
N TRP A 29 -7.42 7.63 -21.65
CA TRP A 29 -8.02 7.00 -22.85
C TRP A 29 -7.07 6.08 -23.62
N GLU A 30 -5.85 5.89 -23.10
CA GLU A 30 -4.85 4.98 -23.64
C GLU A 30 -4.84 3.68 -22.82
N ASP A 31 -4.30 2.60 -23.39
CA ASP A 31 -4.12 1.34 -22.65
C ASP A 31 -2.91 1.44 -21.72
N THR A 32 -3.13 2.07 -20.58
CA THR A 32 -2.09 2.36 -19.58
C THR A 32 -2.53 2.06 -18.16
N PHE A 33 -1.57 1.81 -17.28
CA PHE A 33 -1.82 1.56 -15.86
C PHE A 33 -1.75 2.84 -15.00
N LEU A 34 -0.95 3.81 -15.44
CA LEU A 34 -0.69 5.02 -14.68
C LEU A 34 -1.04 6.25 -15.52
N THR A 35 -1.79 7.14 -14.91
CA THR A 35 -2.27 8.37 -15.54
C THR A 35 -1.81 9.61 -14.74
N PRO A 36 -1.90 10.80 -15.31
CA PRO A 36 -1.60 12.03 -14.57
C PRO A 36 -2.40 12.14 -13.27
N LEU A 37 -1.78 12.68 -12.23
CA LEU A 37 -2.47 12.94 -10.98
C LEU A 37 -3.48 14.08 -11.16
N PRO A 38 -4.73 13.92 -10.67
CA PRO A 38 -5.78 14.93 -10.86
C PRO A 38 -5.51 16.21 -10.07
N GLU A 39 -4.87 16.09 -8.91
CA GLU A 39 -4.57 17.20 -8.02
C GLU A 39 -3.20 17.78 -8.34
N LYS A 40 -3.14 19.08 -8.66
CA LYS A 40 -1.89 19.78 -9.01
C LYS A 40 -0.86 19.81 -7.86
N SER A 41 -1.32 19.81 -6.60
CA SER A 41 -0.47 19.80 -5.41
C SER A 41 0.04 18.42 -5.03
N LYS A 42 -0.50 17.36 -5.60
CA LYS A 42 -0.19 15.99 -5.22
C LYS A 42 1.27 15.58 -5.48
N PRO A 43 1.88 15.96 -6.60
CA PRO A 43 3.31 15.70 -6.83
C PRO A 43 4.21 16.30 -5.75
N GLU A 44 3.94 17.53 -5.31
CA GLU A 44 4.70 18.20 -4.26
C GLU A 44 4.56 17.46 -2.93
N TYR A 45 3.33 17.09 -2.54
CA TYR A 45 3.07 16.29 -1.36
C TYR A 45 3.79 14.93 -1.38
N ILE A 46 3.84 14.24 -2.52
CA ILE A 46 4.61 13.00 -2.68
C ILE A 46 6.10 13.24 -2.44
N GLN A 47 6.66 14.32 -2.97
CA GLN A 47 8.06 14.68 -2.75
C GLN A 47 8.36 14.98 -1.27
N GLU A 48 7.45 15.63 -0.57
CA GLU A 48 7.56 15.83 0.87
C GLU A 48 7.62 14.51 1.63
N LEU A 49 6.76 13.54 1.30
CA LEU A 49 6.77 12.21 1.92
C LEU A 49 8.05 11.42 1.63
N ILE A 50 8.57 11.49 0.40
CA ILE A 50 9.86 10.87 0.03
C ILE A 50 11.00 11.51 0.82
N SER A 51 11.00 12.85 0.91
CA SER A 51 12.01 13.59 1.67
C SER A 51 11.96 13.25 3.17
N ASP A 52 10.75 13.18 3.74
CA ASP A 52 10.57 12.76 5.14
C ASP A 52 11.10 11.36 5.37
N ALA A 53 10.68 10.39 4.57
CA ALA A 53 11.12 9.01 4.68
C ALA A 53 12.66 8.87 4.56
N SER A 54 13.28 9.64 3.66
CA SER A 54 14.72 9.64 3.47
C SER A 54 15.49 10.13 4.70
N LYS A 55 14.95 11.09 5.46
CA LYS A 55 15.55 11.56 6.72
C LYS A 55 15.64 10.47 7.79
N TYR A 56 14.72 9.50 7.73
CA TYR A 56 14.66 8.37 8.66
C TYR A 56 15.23 7.07 8.08
N GLY A 57 15.94 7.14 6.95
CA GLY A 57 16.75 6.06 6.40
C GLY A 57 16.13 5.25 5.26
N ALA A 58 14.90 5.54 4.85
CA ALA A 58 14.35 4.92 3.66
C ALA A 58 15.02 5.44 2.38
N LYS A 59 15.04 4.59 1.36
CA LYS A 59 15.55 4.92 0.03
C LYS A 59 14.49 4.58 -1.00
N VAL A 60 14.42 5.36 -2.07
CA VAL A 60 13.71 4.97 -3.28
C VAL A 60 14.55 3.89 -3.97
N ILE A 61 13.98 2.70 -4.16
CA ILE A 61 14.72 1.52 -4.63
C ILE A 61 14.44 1.13 -6.09
N ASN A 62 13.51 1.79 -6.76
CA ASN A 62 13.24 1.61 -8.18
C ASN A 62 13.80 2.77 -9.02
N LYS A 63 13.95 2.55 -10.33
CA LYS A 63 14.80 3.42 -11.19
C LYS A 63 14.33 4.85 -11.31
N LYS A 64 13.02 5.04 -11.58
CA LYS A 64 12.43 6.37 -11.79
C LYS A 64 11.54 6.82 -10.63
N GLY A 65 11.62 6.12 -9.51
CA GLY A 65 10.73 6.36 -8.38
C GLY A 65 10.76 7.80 -7.91
N GLY A 66 9.60 8.44 -7.89
CA GLY A 66 9.44 9.81 -7.46
C GLY A 66 9.85 10.87 -8.48
N GLU A 67 10.34 10.50 -9.67
CA GLU A 67 10.55 11.48 -10.75
C GLU A 67 9.22 12.09 -11.19
N LEU A 68 9.25 13.36 -11.55
CA LEU A 68 8.10 14.11 -12.05
C LEU A 68 8.27 14.42 -13.53
N SER A 69 7.19 14.28 -14.28
CA SER A 69 7.09 14.76 -15.66
C SER A 69 5.72 15.39 -15.84
N ASP A 70 5.66 16.73 -15.87
CA ASP A 70 4.42 17.49 -15.79
C ASP A 70 3.54 17.07 -14.59
N ASN A 71 2.35 16.53 -14.84
CA ASN A 71 1.44 16.03 -13.80
C ASN A 71 1.62 14.52 -13.51
N PHE A 72 2.59 13.87 -14.15
CA PHE A 72 2.93 12.47 -13.84
C PHE A 72 3.91 12.43 -12.68
N SER A 73 3.62 11.55 -11.70
CA SER A 73 4.56 11.13 -10.69
C SER A 73 4.87 9.65 -10.88
N PHE A 74 6.13 9.32 -11.15
CA PHE A 74 6.54 7.93 -11.27
C PHE A 74 6.46 7.24 -9.92
N PRO A 75 5.89 6.01 -9.84
CA PRO A 75 5.72 5.31 -8.60
C PRO A 75 7.04 5.16 -7.85
N ALA A 76 7.07 5.63 -6.60
CA ALA A 76 8.24 5.51 -5.73
C ALA A 76 8.08 4.32 -4.79
N VAL A 77 8.96 3.34 -4.89
CA VAL A 77 9.06 2.23 -3.94
C VAL A 77 10.09 2.58 -2.89
N LEU A 78 9.66 2.73 -1.63
CA LEU A 78 10.53 3.12 -0.51
C LEU A 78 10.80 1.94 0.42
N TYR A 79 12.08 1.74 0.76
CA TYR A 79 12.55 0.67 1.63
C TYR A 79 13.84 1.08 2.37
N PRO A 80 14.06 0.67 3.63
CA PRO A 80 13.04 0.17 4.57
C PRO A 80 12.22 1.32 5.15
N VAL A 81 10.91 1.13 5.28
CA VAL A 81 10.03 2.10 5.95
C VAL A 81 9.80 1.68 7.40
N ASN A 82 9.63 2.64 8.29
CA ASN A 82 9.38 2.42 9.72
C ASN A 82 8.42 3.46 10.30
N SER A 83 7.98 3.25 11.55
CA SER A 83 6.97 4.05 12.25
C SER A 83 7.36 5.51 12.54
N LYS A 84 8.59 5.94 12.30
CA LYS A 84 9.01 7.34 12.45
C LYS A 84 8.65 8.19 11.22
N MET A 85 8.27 7.57 10.13
CA MET A 85 8.02 8.21 8.83
C MET A 85 6.54 8.54 8.67
N ARG A 86 6.24 9.72 8.13
CA ARG A 86 4.86 10.12 7.78
C ARG A 86 4.18 9.08 6.87
N LEU A 87 4.94 8.52 5.93
CA LEU A 87 4.50 7.51 4.98
C LEU A 87 3.95 6.22 5.62
N PHE A 88 4.32 5.94 6.88
CA PHE A 88 3.80 4.82 7.64
C PHE A 88 2.36 5.08 8.13
N HIS A 89 2.01 6.32 8.42
CA HIS A 89 0.77 6.69 9.10
C HIS A 89 -0.26 7.38 8.19
N GLU A 90 0.21 8.09 7.17
CA GLU A 90 -0.65 8.91 6.31
C GLU A 90 -1.22 8.11 5.13
N GLU A 91 -2.51 8.29 4.85
CA GLU A 91 -3.14 7.79 3.64
C GLU A 91 -2.86 8.77 2.49
N GLN A 92 -1.99 8.37 1.57
CA GLN A 92 -1.40 9.30 0.62
C GLN A 92 -2.13 9.42 -0.73
N PHE A 93 -2.99 8.49 -1.12
CA PHE A 93 -3.68 8.47 -2.42
C PHE A 93 -2.76 8.85 -3.60
N GLY A 94 -1.63 8.19 -3.71
CA GLY A 94 -0.64 8.50 -4.73
C GLY A 94 0.28 7.33 -5.03
N PRO A 95 1.08 7.42 -6.08
CA PRO A 95 1.97 6.36 -6.53
C PRO A 95 3.24 6.29 -5.66
N ILE A 96 3.06 6.04 -4.37
CA ILE A 96 4.14 5.88 -3.40
C ILE A 96 3.90 4.60 -2.58
N ILE A 97 4.89 3.72 -2.53
CA ILE A 97 4.72 2.37 -2.04
C ILE A 97 5.74 2.10 -0.93
N PRO A 98 5.32 2.14 0.34
CA PRO A 98 6.17 1.82 1.49
C PRO A 98 6.28 0.32 1.70
N ILE A 99 7.53 -0.16 1.86
CA ILE A 99 7.84 -1.54 2.20
C ILE A 99 8.47 -1.58 3.58
N ILE A 100 7.87 -2.37 4.47
CA ILE A 100 8.25 -2.54 5.87
C ILE A 100 8.76 -3.97 6.05
N PRO A 101 10.05 -4.16 6.36
CA PRO A 101 10.55 -5.49 6.69
C PRO A 101 10.08 -5.92 8.07
N TYR A 102 9.80 -7.21 8.26
CA TYR A 102 9.49 -7.77 9.56
C TYR A 102 10.09 -9.17 9.72
N THR A 103 10.35 -9.57 10.96
CA THR A 103 10.81 -10.92 11.34
C THR A 103 9.73 -11.69 12.10
N ASP A 104 8.97 -11.00 12.93
CA ASP A 104 7.90 -11.56 13.74
C ASP A 104 6.55 -11.04 13.25
N ILE A 105 5.61 -11.94 13.02
CA ILE A 105 4.28 -11.63 12.51
C ILE A 105 3.46 -10.78 13.48
N GLU A 106 3.77 -10.81 14.77
CA GLU A 106 3.11 -9.98 15.78
C GLU A 106 3.32 -8.49 15.49
N MET A 107 4.50 -8.10 14.96
CA MET A 107 4.78 -6.71 14.63
C MET A 107 3.77 -6.12 13.62
N PRO A 108 3.53 -6.71 12.42
CA PRO A 108 2.49 -6.21 11.51
C PRO A 108 1.08 -6.23 12.11
N LEU A 109 0.76 -7.23 12.96
CA LEU A 109 -0.54 -7.31 13.62
C LEU A 109 -0.74 -6.18 14.61
N ASP A 110 0.27 -5.86 15.42
CA ASP A 110 0.26 -4.74 16.37
C ASP A 110 0.14 -3.40 15.63
N ASP A 111 0.89 -3.21 14.54
CA ASP A 111 0.81 -2.02 13.70
C ASP A 111 -0.60 -1.85 13.12
N MET A 112 -1.20 -2.93 12.60
CA MET A 112 -2.58 -2.88 12.09
C MET A 112 -3.60 -2.65 13.20
N ALA A 113 -3.39 -3.19 14.40
CA ALA A 113 -4.24 -2.93 15.55
C ALA A 113 -4.19 -1.45 15.98
N ALA A 114 -3.01 -0.85 15.98
CA ALA A 114 -2.78 0.55 16.32
C ALA A 114 -3.18 1.53 15.19
N SER A 115 -3.27 1.06 13.94
CA SER A 115 -3.62 1.89 12.79
C SER A 115 -5.02 2.47 12.90
N ASN A 116 -5.20 3.69 12.39
CA ASN A 116 -6.51 4.33 12.26
C ASN A 116 -7.36 3.79 11.10
N TYR A 117 -6.83 2.92 10.28
CA TYR A 117 -7.47 2.38 9.08
C TYR A 117 -7.76 0.90 9.21
N GLY A 118 -8.86 0.43 8.61
CA GLY A 118 -9.30 -0.96 8.72
C GLY A 118 -10.23 -1.37 7.58
N GLN A 119 -9.89 -1.08 6.33
CA GLN A 119 -10.74 -1.47 5.21
C GLN A 119 -10.45 -2.91 4.77
N GLN A 120 -9.26 -3.18 4.29
CA GLN A 120 -8.90 -4.51 3.82
C GLN A 120 -7.40 -4.79 3.95
N VAL A 121 -7.09 -6.08 4.02
CA VAL A 121 -5.74 -6.62 4.01
C VAL A 121 -5.64 -7.76 3.01
N SER A 122 -4.48 -7.95 2.43
CA SER A 122 -4.14 -9.13 1.62
C SER A 122 -3.01 -9.90 2.27
N LEU A 123 -3.23 -11.19 2.47
CA LEU A 123 -2.24 -12.15 2.95
C LEU A 123 -1.75 -12.99 1.78
N PHE A 124 -0.44 -13.13 1.67
CA PHE A 124 0.22 -13.96 0.65
C PHE A 124 1.08 -15.02 1.34
N GLY A 125 0.86 -16.28 0.99
CA GLY A 125 1.59 -17.42 1.54
C GLY A 125 1.30 -18.69 0.75
N GLU A 126 2.22 -19.66 0.84
CA GLU A 126 2.10 -20.94 0.12
C GLU A 126 1.13 -21.87 0.83
N ASN A 127 1.17 -21.88 2.16
CA ASN A 127 0.33 -22.77 2.97
C ASN A 127 -0.83 -21.98 3.61
N ILE A 128 -2.05 -22.31 3.21
CA ILE A 128 -3.27 -21.66 3.73
C ILE A 128 -3.48 -21.97 5.22
N ASP A 129 -3.06 -23.13 5.70
CA ASP A 129 -3.23 -23.52 7.11
C ASP A 129 -2.41 -22.60 8.04
N ASP A 130 -1.25 -22.13 7.58
CA ASP A 130 -0.42 -21.18 8.34
C ASP A 130 -1.04 -19.77 8.37
N LEU A 131 -1.91 -19.45 7.41
CA LEU A 131 -2.61 -18.16 7.34
C LEU A 131 -3.88 -18.13 8.21
N GLY A 132 -4.41 -19.30 8.60
CA GLY A 132 -5.67 -19.41 9.37
C GLY A 132 -5.69 -18.54 10.64
N PRO A 133 -4.71 -18.66 11.56
CA PRO A 133 -4.65 -17.85 12.77
C PRO A 133 -4.58 -16.33 12.49
N LEU A 134 -3.93 -15.94 11.39
CA LEU A 134 -3.85 -14.55 10.97
C LEU A 134 -5.20 -14.02 10.49
N ILE A 135 -5.99 -14.85 9.81
CA ILE A 135 -7.33 -14.48 9.35
C ILE A 135 -8.21 -14.13 10.56
N ASP A 136 -8.20 -14.95 11.60
CA ASP A 136 -8.99 -14.73 12.80
C ASP A 136 -8.62 -13.42 13.51
N ALA A 137 -7.33 -13.15 13.64
CA ALA A 137 -6.84 -11.91 14.21
C ALA A 137 -7.25 -10.68 13.38
N LEU A 138 -7.06 -10.75 12.06
CA LEU A 138 -7.31 -9.64 11.13
C LEU A 138 -8.79 -9.39 10.87
N ALA A 139 -9.65 -10.42 10.92
CA ALA A 139 -11.09 -10.26 10.73
C ALA A 139 -11.75 -9.31 11.75
N ASN A 140 -11.11 -9.11 12.90
CA ASN A 140 -11.54 -8.12 13.89
C ASN A 140 -11.02 -6.70 13.61
N LEU A 141 -9.97 -6.55 12.82
CA LEU A 141 -9.30 -5.28 12.55
C LEU A 141 -9.76 -4.63 11.23
N VAL A 142 -10.10 -5.45 10.23
CA VAL A 142 -10.47 -5.00 8.89
C VAL A 142 -11.81 -5.58 8.45
N CYS A 143 -12.39 -5.00 7.39
CA CYS A 143 -13.66 -5.48 6.83
C CYS A 143 -13.50 -6.63 5.84
N ARG A 144 -12.30 -6.76 5.24
CA ARG A 144 -12.03 -7.81 4.26
C ARG A 144 -10.60 -8.33 4.41
N VAL A 145 -10.47 -9.64 4.47
CA VAL A 145 -9.19 -10.35 4.37
C VAL A 145 -9.16 -11.07 3.03
N ASN A 146 -8.16 -10.78 2.20
CA ASN A 146 -7.94 -11.43 0.91
C ASN A 146 -6.78 -12.42 1.04
N LEU A 147 -6.93 -13.61 0.43
CA LEU A 147 -5.87 -14.63 0.44
C LEU A 147 -5.31 -14.79 -0.97
N ASN A 148 -3.99 -14.66 -1.09
CA ASN A 148 -3.26 -14.78 -2.35
C ASN A 148 -3.89 -13.98 -3.50
N SER A 149 -4.50 -12.85 -3.17
CA SER A 149 -5.17 -11.96 -4.11
C SER A 149 -4.98 -10.50 -3.71
N ALA A 150 -5.01 -9.62 -4.70
CA ALA A 150 -4.91 -8.18 -4.44
C ALA A 150 -6.15 -7.65 -3.71
N CYS A 151 -5.98 -6.56 -2.96
CA CYS A 151 -7.10 -5.78 -2.46
C CYS A 151 -7.93 -5.26 -3.64
N GLN A 152 -9.23 -5.56 -3.63
CA GLN A 152 -10.15 -5.18 -4.68
C GLN A 152 -11.43 -4.59 -4.09
N ARG A 153 -12.03 -3.64 -4.81
CA ARG A 153 -13.39 -3.23 -4.58
C ARG A 153 -14.27 -3.89 -5.64
N GLY A 154 -15.35 -4.48 -5.18
CA GLY A 154 -16.34 -5.04 -6.10
C GLY A 154 -16.88 -6.39 -5.61
N PRO A 155 -17.98 -6.86 -6.21
CA PRO A 155 -18.84 -6.11 -7.15
C PRO A 155 -19.41 -4.84 -6.53
N ASP A 156 -19.65 -3.80 -7.34
CA ASP A 156 -20.16 -2.50 -6.86
C ASP A 156 -21.58 -2.58 -6.26
N VAL A 157 -22.27 -3.68 -6.51
CA VAL A 157 -23.59 -3.98 -5.91
C VAL A 157 -23.52 -4.39 -4.44
N TYR A 158 -22.32 -4.66 -3.92
CA TYR A 158 -22.17 -4.98 -2.51
C TYR A 158 -21.93 -3.72 -1.67
N PRO A 159 -22.45 -3.68 -0.43
CA PRO A 159 -22.22 -2.58 0.48
C PRO A 159 -20.73 -2.30 0.65
N PHE A 160 -20.37 -1.03 0.64
CA PHE A 160 -19.04 -0.61 1.05
C PHE A 160 -18.99 -0.64 2.57
N ALA A 161 -17.99 -1.34 3.11
CA ALA A 161 -17.75 -1.40 4.53
C ALA A 161 -16.33 -0.99 4.85
N GLY A 162 -16.16 -0.23 5.92
CA GLY A 162 -14.87 0.17 6.49
C GLY A 162 -14.94 0.07 8.00
N ARG A 163 -13.80 -0.21 8.62
CA ARG A 163 -13.63 -0.13 10.06
C ARG A 163 -12.77 1.08 10.39
N LYS A 164 -12.86 1.53 11.62
CA LYS A 164 -12.11 2.69 12.12
C LYS A 164 -12.37 3.93 11.24
N ASN A 165 -11.33 4.68 10.86
CA ASN A 165 -11.45 5.89 10.02
C ASN A 165 -11.54 5.59 8.51
N SER A 166 -11.57 4.32 8.10
CA SER A 166 -11.71 3.97 6.67
C SER A 166 -13.12 4.22 6.13
N ALA A 167 -14.12 4.40 6.97
CA ALA A 167 -15.46 4.81 6.59
C ALA A 167 -16.17 5.54 7.72
N VAL A 168 -17.07 6.44 7.38
CA VAL A 168 -17.94 7.14 8.35
C VAL A 168 -19.10 6.23 8.77
N SER A 169 -19.46 5.27 7.93
CA SER A 169 -20.52 4.29 8.15
C SER A 169 -20.15 2.95 7.51
N THR A 170 -20.76 1.89 8.01
CA THR A 170 -20.66 0.55 7.39
C THR A 170 -21.61 0.37 6.21
N LEU A 171 -22.38 1.40 5.87
CA LEU A 171 -23.38 1.35 4.81
C LEU A 171 -22.82 1.85 3.48
N SER A 172 -23.32 1.26 2.40
CA SER A 172 -23.02 1.66 1.03
C SER A 172 -23.73 2.97 0.67
N VAL A 173 -23.25 3.61 -0.38
CA VAL A 173 -23.89 4.77 -1.02
C VAL A 173 -25.28 4.41 -1.59
N TYR A 174 -25.63 3.13 -1.66
CA TYR A 174 -26.88 2.59 -2.23
C TYR A 174 -27.91 2.15 -1.19
N ASP A 175 -27.66 2.34 0.11
CA ASP A 175 -28.61 2.05 1.19
C ASP A 175 -29.27 3.30 1.70
#